data_d7a31acecfdb39467cdd15d6e948500e
#
_entry.id   d7a31acecfdb39467cdd15d6e948500e
#
_cell.length_a   1.000
_cell.length_b   1.000
_cell.length_c   1.000
_cell.angle_alpha   90.00
_cell.angle_beta   90.00
_cell.angle_gamma   90.00
#
_symmetry.space_group_name_H-M   'P 1'
#
loop_
_entity.id
_entity.type
_entity.pdbx_description
1 polymer ?
#
loop_
_entity_poly.entity_id
_entity_poly.type
_entity_poly.pdbx_seq_one_letter_code
_entity_poly.pdbx_strand_id
1 'polypeptide(L)'
;MKKILLTFLMLFASLSFAGEPEMGVNFDKTAQIVPTDNKDKIEVTELFWYGCIHCYQMDPILGDWVKKLPKDVYFKRMPAIPRPDWAPMARAFYAMDTLGVGEKLHTAIFDAVHKDRTLNPSDEKAILQWVTLKSGLDRKKVEDAFNSFSMNASLNKAAQTFRASGATGVPTLMIDGRYITSSTMAGGNNESLQIADFIINNVRKDRNKK
;
A
#
# COMPACT_ATOMS: atom_id res chain seq x y z
N MET A 1 -65.67 14.88 23.42
CA MET A 1 -64.60 15.41 22.55
C MET A 1 -63.28 15.09 23.23
N LYS A 2 -62.64 13.97 22.82
CA LYS A 2 -61.30 13.53 23.35
C LYS A 2 -60.22 14.08 22.45
N LYS A 3 -59.36 14.96 22.98
CA LYS A 3 -58.16 15.47 22.28
C LYS A 3 -57.04 14.42 22.42
N ILE A 4 -56.63 13.83 21.30
CA ILE A 4 -55.47 12.93 21.20
C ILE A 4 -54.23 13.82 21.01
N LEU A 5 -53.39 13.84 22.04
CA LEU A 5 -52.07 14.51 22.00
C LEU A 5 -51.05 13.53 21.35
N LEU A 6 -50.67 13.78 20.10
CA LEU A 6 -49.63 13.03 19.41
C LEU A 6 -48.26 13.56 19.88
N THR A 7 -47.60 12.80 20.73
CA THR A 7 -46.21 13.09 21.14
C THR A 7 -45.26 12.62 20.05
N PHE A 8 -44.66 13.56 19.32
CA PHE A 8 -43.65 13.29 18.30
C PHE A 8 -42.31 13.03 18.99
N LEU A 9 -41.94 11.76 19.10
CA LEU A 9 -40.65 11.34 19.65
C LEU A 9 -39.57 11.55 18.57
N MET A 10 -38.85 12.68 18.63
CA MET A 10 -37.64 12.89 17.79
C MET A 10 -36.53 11.94 18.23
N LEU A 11 -36.27 10.92 17.41
CA LEU A 11 -35.07 10.08 17.49
C LEU A 11 -33.87 10.95 17.07
N PHE A 12 -33.14 11.49 18.02
CA PHE A 12 -31.79 12.02 17.77
C PHE A 12 -30.89 10.84 17.47
N ALA A 13 -30.64 10.57 16.19
CA ALA A 13 -29.54 9.73 15.77
C ALA A 13 -28.24 10.42 16.20
N SER A 14 -27.62 9.89 17.25
CA SER A 14 -26.29 10.29 17.67
C SER A 14 -25.31 9.95 16.53
N LEU A 15 -24.93 10.95 15.72
CA LEU A 15 -23.77 10.86 14.87
C LEU A 15 -22.57 10.68 15.81
N SER A 16 -22.08 9.45 15.91
CA SER A 16 -20.78 9.18 16.52
C SER A 16 -19.73 9.93 15.70
N PHE A 17 -19.35 11.11 16.12
CA PHE A 17 -18.13 11.75 15.67
C PHE A 17 -16.97 10.87 16.17
N ALA A 18 -16.42 10.05 15.30
CA ALA A 18 -15.08 9.56 15.53
C ALA A 18 -14.20 10.81 15.68
N GLY A 19 -13.46 10.93 16.79
CA GLY A 19 -12.55 12.06 17.02
C GLY A 19 -11.57 12.23 15.86
N GLU A 20 -10.96 13.43 15.73
CA GLU A 20 -9.90 13.61 14.71
C GLU A 20 -8.80 12.57 14.91
N PRO A 21 -8.18 12.08 13.79
CA PRO A 21 -7.07 11.14 13.88
C PRO A 21 -5.92 11.68 14.73
N GLU A 22 -5.43 10.86 15.66
CA GLU A 22 -4.41 11.23 16.64
C GLU A 22 -3.05 10.61 16.28
N MET A 23 -1.99 11.44 16.33
CA MET A 23 -0.61 10.99 16.14
C MET A 23 -0.17 10.12 17.32
N GLY A 24 0.50 9.01 17.03
CA GLY A 24 0.88 7.99 18.01
C GLY A 24 -0.22 6.94 18.25
N VAL A 25 -1.43 7.14 17.70
CA VAL A 25 -2.56 6.20 17.79
C VAL A 25 -2.96 5.72 16.40
N ASN A 26 -3.50 6.61 15.55
CA ASN A 26 -4.02 6.26 14.22
C ASN A 26 -2.97 6.40 13.11
N PHE A 27 -1.94 7.21 13.33
CA PHE A 27 -0.80 7.40 12.43
C PHE A 27 0.41 7.86 13.23
N ASP A 28 1.60 7.81 12.61
CA ASP A 28 2.84 8.29 13.24
C ASP A 28 3.76 8.95 12.20
N LYS A 29 4.82 9.56 12.68
CA LYS A 29 5.91 9.99 11.82
C LYS A 29 6.77 8.81 11.39
N THR A 30 7.36 8.90 10.19
CA THR A 30 8.42 7.97 9.80
C THR A 30 9.62 8.08 10.75
N ALA A 31 10.32 6.98 10.98
CA ALA A 31 11.53 6.96 11.81
C ALA A 31 12.61 7.89 11.24
N GLN A 32 12.70 8.00 9.93
CA GLN A 32 13.52 8.96 9.19
C GLN A 32 12.72 9.49 8.01
N ILE A 33 12.94 10.77 7.64
CA ILE A 33 12.31 11.31 6.43
C ILE A 33 12.80 10.54 5.20
N VAL A 34 11.86 9.97 4.44
CA VAL A 34 12.13 9.26 3.20
C VAL A 34 11.96 10.22 2.03
N PRO A 35 12.98 10.37 1.15
CA PRO A 35 12.83 11.18 -0.05
C PRO A 35 11.72 10.68 -0.96
N THR A 36 10.90 11.61 -1.47
CA THR A 36 9.85 11.34 -2.46
C THR A 36 10.40 11.41 -3.88
N ASP A 37 9.83 10.63 -4.80
CA ASP A 37 10.26 10.64 -6.20
C ASP A 37 9.75 11.88 -6.95
N ASN A 38 8.64 12.48 -6.51
CA ASN A 38 8.06 13.70 -7.09
C ASN A 38 7.79 14.75 -5.99
N LYS A 39 8.57 15.82 -6.01
CA LYS A 39 8.46 16.92 -5.02
C LYS A 39 7.24 17.81 -5.21
N ASP A 40 6.68 17.84 -6.43
CA ASP A 40 5.52 18.69 -6.77
C ASP A 40 4.19 18.04 -6.35
N LYS A 41 4.21 16.75 -6.04
CA LYS A 41 3.03 15.99 -5.61
C LYS A 41 3.20 15.44 -4.21
N ILE A 42 2.09 15.22 -3.53
CA ILE A 42 2.06 14.46 -2.28
C ILE A 42 2.16 12.98 -2.65
N GLU A 43 3.26 12.35 -2.24
CA GLU A 43 3.48 10.94 -2.53
C GLU A 43 2.82 10.06 -1.48
N VAL A 44 2.07 9.06 -1.93
CA VAL A 44 1.59 7.94 -1.10
C VAL A 44 2.27 6.66 -1.57
N THR A 45 3.01 6.03 -0.68
CA THR A 45 3.67 4.74 -0.95
C THR A 45 3.03 3.64 -0.14
N GLU A 46 2.49 2.63 -0.81
CA GLU A 46 2.12 1.38 -0.14
C GLU A 46 3.36 0.53 0.08
N LEU A 47 3.69 0.25 1.34
CA LEU A 47 4.66 -0.77 1.72
C LEU A 47 3.89 -2.10 1.86
N PHE A 48 4.19 -3.08 1.02
CA PHE A 48 3.42 -4.31 0.90
C PHE A 48 4.30 -5.56 0.69
N TRP A 49 3.71 -6.72 0.76
CA TRP A 49 4.33 -7.98 0.37
C TRP A 49 3.30 -8.93 -0.25
N TYR A 50 3.59 -9.52 -1.38
CA TYR A 50 2.68 -10.48 -2.03
C TYR A 50 2.34 -11.70 -1.17
N GLY A 51 3.20 -12.09 -0.21
CA GLY A 51 2.91 -13.16 0.74
C GLY A 51 2.03 -12.75 1.92
N CYS A 52 1.62 -11.47 2.02
CA CYS A 52 0.81 -10.98 3.13
C CYS A 52 -0.69 -11.05 2.79
N ILE A 53 -1.45 -11.84 3.56
CA ILE A 53 -2.91 -11.96 3.40
C ILE A 53 -3.64 -10.61 3.60
N HIS A 54 -3.15 -9.76 4.50
CA HIS A 54 -3.75 -8.44 4.75
C HIS A 54 -3.52 -7.47 3.59
N CYS A 55 -2.37 -7.56 2.90
CA CYS A 55 -2.12 -6.80 1.66
C CYS A 55 -3.08 -7.28 0.55
N TYR A 56 -3.26 -8.59 0.39
CA TYR A 56 -4.22 -9.16 -0.54
C TYR A 56 -5.65 -8.67 -0.28
N GLN A 57 -6.09 -8.65 0.99
CA GLN A 57 -7.41 -8.16 1.37
C GLN A 57 -7.57 -6.65 1.15
N MET A 58 -6.49 -5.89 1.28
CA MET A 58 -6.51 -4.44 1.07
C MET A 58 -6.48 -4.05 -0.42
N ASP A 59 -5.84 -4.83 -1.28
CA ASP A 59 -5.56 -4.48 -2.69
C ASP A 59 -6.80 -3.98 -3.47
N PRO A 60 -7.97 -4.65 -3.47
CA PRO A 60 -9.14 -4.15 -4.20
C PRO A 60 -9.66 -2.82 -3.66
N ILE A 61 -9.67 -2.64 -2.34
CA ILE A 61 -10.15 -1.42 -1.68
C ILE A 61 -9.19 -0.26 -1.99
N LEU A 62 -7.89 -0.52 -1.88
CA LEU A 62 -6.82 0.43 -2.21
C LEU A 62 -6.85 0.82 -3.69
N GLY A 63 -7.05 -0.13 -4.59
CA GLY A 63 -7.17 0.14 -6.02
C GLY A 63 -8.32 1.09 -6.36
N ASP A 64 -9.47 0.94 -5.69
CA ASP A 64 -10.62 1.84 -5.88
C ASP A 64 -10.40 3.22 -5.24
N TRP A 65 -9.66 3.30 -4.17
CA TRP A 65 -9.26 4.57 -3.55
C TRP A 65 -8.24 5.32 -4.43
N VAL A 66 -7.23 4.62 -4.97
CA VAL A 66 -6.21 5.20 -5.86
C VAL A 66 -6.83 5.86 -7.10
N LYS A 67 -7.86 5.25 -7.70
CA LYS A 67 -8.58 5.84 -8.86
C LYS A 67 -9.24 7.18 -8.56
N LYS A 68 -9.52 7.47 -7.28
CA LYS A 68 -10.19 8.70 -6.81
C LYS A 68 -9.21 9.76 -6.30
N LEU A 69 -7.92 9.47 -6.28
CA LEU A 69 -6.91 10.40 -5.79
C LEU A 69 -6.90 11.70 -6.61
N PRO A 70 -6.77 12.87 -5.96
CA PRO A 70 -6.65 14.15 -6.65
C PRO A 70 -5.33 14.24 -7.43
N LYS A 71 -5.28 15.14 -8.42
CA LYS A 71 -4.14 15.28 -9.34
C LYS A 71 -2.82 15.68 -8.67
N ASP A 72 -2.89 16.27 -7.49
CA ASP A 72 -1.74 16.66 -6.67
C ASP A 72 -1.20 15.52 -5.79
N VAL A 73 -1.81 14.34 -5.85
CA VAL A 73 -1.35 13.14 -5.17
C VAL A 73 -0.76 12.15 -6.17
N TYR A 74 0.33 11.51 -5.79
CA TYR A 74 1.00 10.46 -6.56
C TYR A 74 1.07 9.18 -5.72
N PHE A 75 0.55 8.09 -6.26
CA PHE A 75 0.57 6.77 -5.61
C PHE A 75 1.61 5.87 -6.25
N LYS A 76 2.33 5.12 -5.41
CA LYS A 76 3.19 4.01 -5.84
C LYS A 76 3.17 2.86 -4.83
N ARG A 77 3.56 1.69 -5.30
CA ARG A 77 3.81 0.52 -4.46
C ARG A 77 5.30 0.29 -4.29
N MET A 78 5.68 -0.18 -3.11
CA MET A 78 7.05 -0.60 -2.82
C MET A 78 7.03 -1.89 -1.99
N PRO A 79 7.66 -2.97 -2.46
CA PRO A 79 7.72 -4.19 -1.69
C PRO A 79 8.54 -4.00 -0.42
N ALA A 80 8.03 -4.44 0.72
CA ALA A 80 8.76 -4.45 1.98
C ALA A 80 9.74 -5.64 2.03
N ILE A 81 10.94 -5.41 2.55
CA ILE A 81 11.97 -6.46 2.73
C ILE A 81 12.54 -6.36 4.15
N PRO A 82 11.75 -6.72 5.19
CA PRO A 82 12.24 -6.73 6.57
C PRO A 82 13.24 -7.87 6.84
N ARG A 83 13.18 -8.93 6.02
CA ARG A 83 14.01 -10.14 6.14
C ARG A 83 14.21 -10.80 4.76
N PRO A 84 15.25 -11.65 4.60
CA PRO A 84 15.67 -12.16 3.29
C PRO A 84 14.61 -12.98 2.54
N ASP A 85 13.76 -13.73 3.24
CA ASP A 85 12.73 -14.59 2.65
C ASP A 85 11.58 -13.82 1.97
N TRP A 86 11.53 -12.49 2.10
CA TRP A 86 10.59 -11.63 1.36
C TRP A 86 11.17 -11.13 0.03
N ALA A 87 12.49 -11.23 -0.15
CA ALA A 87 13.18 -10.74 -1.34
C ALA A 87 12.71 -11.38 -2.66
N PRO A 88 12.36 -12.68 -2.75
CA PRO A 88 11.88 -13.28 -4.00
C PRO A 88 10.67 -12.57 -4.60
N MET A 89 9.66 -12.23 -3.78
CA MET A 89 8.48 -11.48 -4.25
C MET A 89 8.78 -10.02 -4.58
N ALA A 90 9.72 -9.39 -3.87
CA ALA A 90 10.18 -8.04 -4.20
C ALA A 90 10.91 -8.03 -5.55
N ARG A 91 11.72 -9.05 -5.83
CA ARG A 91 12.37 -9.25 -7.12
C ARG A 91 11.34 -9.41 -8.24
N ALA A 92 10.31 -10.22 -8.02
CA ALA A 92 9.22 -10.39 -8.98
C ALA A 92 8.50 -9.06 -9.28
N PHE A 93 8.21 -8.26 -8.25
CA PHE A 93 7.59 -6.94 -8.42
C PHE A 93 8.41 -6.05 -9.35
N TYR A 94 9.70 -5.87 -9.08
CA TYR A 94 10.57 -5.03 -9.92
C TYR A 94 10.82 -5.61 -11.31
N ALA A 95 10.88 -6.93 -11.44
CA ALA A 95 11.01 -7.57 -12.76
C ALA A 95 9.74 -7.35 -13.60
N MET A 96 8.56 -7.54 -13.02
CA MET A 96 7.28 -7.29 -13.69
C MET A 96 7.10 -5.82 -14.09
N ASP A 97 7.55 -4.89 -13.23
CA ASP A 97 7.56 -3.45 -13.54
C ASP A 97 8.48 -3.14 -14.73
N THR A 98 9.72 -3.61 -14.69
CA THR A 98 10.69 -3.48 -15.79
C THR A 98 10.19 -4.05 -17.12
N LEU A 99 9.42 -5.14 -17.06
CA LEU A 99 8.82 -5.80 -18.22
C LEU A 99 7.53 -5.13 -18.71
N GLY A 100 7.01 -4.11 -17.98
CA GLY A 100 5.75 -3.43 -18.29
C GLY A 100 4.50 -4.29 -18.10
N VAL A 101 4.60 -5.35 -17.28
CA VAL A 101 3.47 -6.26 -16.98
C VAL A 101 3.01 -6.18 -15.53
N GLY A 102 3.58 -5.28 -14.72
CA GLY A 102 3.32 -5.16 -13.29
C GLY A 102 1.82 -4.99 -12.99
N GLU A 103 1.19 -3.96 -13.53
CA GLU A 103 -0.26 -3.71 -13.32
C GLU A 103 -1.13 -4.90 -13.74
N LYS A 104 -0.81 -5.53 -14.88
CA LYS A 104 -1.57 -6.69 -15.41
C LYS A 104 -1.49 -7.90 -14.49
N LEU A 105 -0.34 -8.12 -13.85
CA LEU A 105 -0.09 -9.33 -13.07
C LEU A 105 -0.22 -9.12 -11.56
N HIS A 106 -0.40 -7.88 -11.08
CA HIS A 106 -0.42 -7.55 -9.66
C HIS A 106 -1.47 -8.35 -8.87
N THR A 107 -2.72 -8.29 -9.27
CA THR A 107 -3.80 -9.05 -8.60
C THR A 107 -3.64 -10.55 -8.84
N ALA A 108 -3.19 -10.96 -10.04
CA ALA A 108 -3.05 -12.37 -10.37
C ALA A 108 -1.98 -13.09 -9.51
N ILE A 109 -0.88 -12.41 -9.16
CA ILE A 109 0.15 -13.00 -8.27
C ILE A 109 -0.35 -13.10 -6.83
N PHE A 110 -1.13 -12.12 -6.35
CA PHE A 110 -1.83 -12.23 -5.07
C PHE A 110 -2.80 -13.42 -5.05
N ASP A 111 -3.61 -13.58 -6.11
CA ASP A 111 -4.53 -14.72 -6.24
C ASP A 111 -3.78 -16.04 -6.21
N ALA A 112 -2.67 -16.17 -6.94
CA ALA A 112 -1.86 -17.39 -6.98
C ALA A 112 -1.32 -17.78 -5.59
N VAL A 113 -0.98 -16.79 -4.75
CA VAL A 113 -0.46 -17.03 -3.39
C VAL A 113 -1.60 -17.33 -2.40
N HIS A 114 -2.68 -16.53 -2.41
CA HIS A 114 -3.65 -16.55 -1.30
C HIS A 114 -4.94 -17.31 -1.62
N LYS A 115 -5.43 -17.19 -2.84
CA LYS A 115 -6.68 -17.83 -3.28
C LYS A 115 -6.43 -19.22 -3.81
N ASP A 116 -5.60 -19.33 -4.84
CA ASP A 116 -5.33 -20.60 -5.53
C ASP A 116 -4.30 -21.45 -4.76
N ARG A 117 -3.45 -20.81 -3.96
CA ARG A 117 -2.38 -21.44 -3.16
C ARG A 117 -1.42 -22.28 -4.01
N THR A 118 -1.18 -21.85 -5.23
CA THR A 118 -0.31 -22.52 -6.20
C THR A 118 1.09 -21.96 -6.27
N LEU A 119 1.35 -20.82 -5.58
CA LEU A 119 2.62 -20.13 -5.59
C LEU A 119 3.14 -19.91 -4.17
N ASN A 120 4.32 -20.49 -3.87
CA ASN A 120 5.02 -20.21 -2.62
C ASN A 120 5.77 -18.85 -2.74
N PRO A 121 5.47 -17.85 -1.88
CA PRO A 121 6.09 -16.53 -1.97
C PRO A 121 7.57 -16.47 -1.62
N SER A 122 8.17 -17.55 -1.14
CA SER A 122 9.61 -17.64 -0.84
C SER A 122 10.38 -18.49 -1.86
N ASP A 123 9.71 -19.09 -2.85
CA ASP A 123 10.35 -19.90 -3.89
C ASP A 123 10.61 -19.07 -5.16
N GLU A 124 11.83 -18.50 -5.25
CA GLU A 124 12.20 -17.63 -6.39
C GLU A 124 12.10 -18.36 -7.74
N LYS A 125 12.42 -19.65 -7.80
CA LYS A 125 12.36 -20.43 -9.03
C LYS A 125 10.92 -20.61 -9.50
N ALA A 126 10.02 -20.96 -8.58
CA ALA A 126 8.60 -21.07 -8.87
C ALA A 126 8.00 -19.72 -9.28
N ILE A 127 8.39 -18.64 -8.62
CA ILE A 127 7.95 -17.27 -8.92
C ILE A 127 8.39 -16.85 -10.33
N LEU A 128 9.66 -17.05 -10.69
CA LEU A 128 10.17 -16.76 -12.04
C LEU A 128 9.41 -17.55 -13.10
N GLN A 129 9.18 -18.84 -12.88
CA GLN A 129 8.41 -19.67 -13.78
C GLN A 129 6.94 -19.17 -13.91
N TRP A 130 6.32 -18.79 -12.81
CA TRP A 130 4.97 -18.24 -12.80
C TRP A 130 4.89 -16.93 -13.60
N VAL A 131 5.82 -15.99 -13.38
CA VAL A 131 5.89 -14.73 -14.15
C VAL A 131 6.09 -15.00 -15.63
N THR A 132 6.96 -15.94 -16.01
CA THR A 132 7.18 -16.33 -17.41
C THR A 132 5.88 -16.81 -18.06
N LEU A 133 5.18 -17.73 -17.42
CA LEU A 133 3.92 -18.29 -17.93
C LEU A 133 2.81 -17.25 -18.02
N LYS A 134 2.64 -16.42 -16.99
CA LYS A 134 1.53 -15.45 -16.91
C LYS A 134 1.76 -14.20 -17.75
N SER A 135 2.99 -13.78 -17.94
CA SER A 135 3.32 -12.66 -18.82
C SER A 135 3.20 -13.02 -20.31
N GLY A 136 3.42 -14.28 -20.68
CA GLY A 136 3.55 -14.74 -22.06
C GLY A 136 4.82 -14.26 -22.75
N LEU A 137 5.78 -13.74 -21.99
CA LEU A 137 7.06 -13.26 -22.51
C LEU A 137 8.06 -14.41 -22.66
N ASP A 138 9.07 -14.18 -23.49
CA ASP A 138 10.19 -15.09 -23.62
C ASP A 138 10.89 -15.28 -22.26
N ARG A 139 11.24 -16.54 -21.96
CA ARG A 139 11.85 -16.92 -20.68
C ARG A 139 13.14 -16.16 -20.39
N LYS A 140 14.01 -16.05 -21.41
CA LYS A 140 15.28 -15.34 -21.26
C LYS A 140 15.06 -13.88 -20.92
N LYS A 141 14.06 -13.23 -21.53
CA LYS A 141 13.69 -11.83 -21.23
C LYS A 141 13.26 -11.67 -19.77
N VAL A 142 12.50 -12.62 -19.24
CA VAL A 142 12.09 -12.62 -17.83
C VAL A 142 13.27 -12.86 -16.91
N GLU A 143 14.13 -13.84 -17.21
CA GLU A 143 15.35 -14.11 -16.45
C GLU A 143 16.31 -12.91 -16.43
N ASP A 144 16.47 -12.22 -17.56
CA ASP A 144 17.31 -11.01 -17.67
C ASP A 144 16.73 -9.87 -16.79
N ALA A 145 15.40 -9.73 -16.70
CA ALA A 145 14.77 -8.75 -15.81
C ALA A 145 14.97 -9.09 -14.32
N PHE A 146 14.82 -10.37 -13.95
CA PHE A 146 15.05 -10.85 -12.58
C PHE A 146 16.51 -10.68 -12.13
N ASN A 147 17.44 -10.76 -13.04
CA ASN A 147 18.89 -10.69 -12.79
C ASN A 147 19.52 -9.38 -13.28
N SER A 148 18.70 -8.35 -13.54
CA SER A 148 19.19 -7.07 -14.05
C SER A 148 20.18 -6.43 -13.08
N PHE A 149 21.12 -5.66 -13.60
CA PHE A 149 22.12 -4.93 -12.80
C PHE A 149 21.47 -4.01 -11.75
N SER A 150 20.35 -3.38 -12.11
CA SER A 150 19.61 -2.47 -11.22
C SER A 150 18.81 -3.20 -10.12
N MET A 151 18.58 -4.51 -10.24
CA MET A 151 17.74 -5.27 -9.30
C MET A 151 18.23 -5.16 -7.86
N ASN A 152 19.53 -5.37 -7.63
CA ASN A 152 20.09 -5.29 -6.28
C ASN A 152 19.97 -3.88 -5.69
N ALA A 153 20.10 -2.84 -6.51
CA ALA A 153 19.90 -1.46 -6.07
C ALA A 153 18.44 -1.22 -5.66
N SER A 154 17.48 -1.73 -6.45
CA SER A 154 16.03 -1.64 -6.14
C SER A 154 15.67 -2.37 -4.86
N LEU A 155 16.17 -3.59 -4.67
CA LEU A 155 15.94 -4.38 -3.45
C LEU A 155 16.55 -3.70 -2.22
N ASN A 156 17.77 -3.17 -2.33
CA ASN A 156 18.42 -2.42 -1.25
C ASN A 156 17.66 -1.15 -0.91
N LYS A 157 17.21 -0.38 -1.93
CA LYS A 157 16.37 0.82 -1.72
C LYS A 157 15.09 0.46 -0.98
N ALA A 158 14.39 -0.60 -1.39
CA ALA A 158 13.17 -1.06 -0.74
C ALA A 158 13.39 -1.45 0.72
N ALA A 159 14.43 -2.24 1.01
CA ALA A 159 14.78 -2.63 2.37
C ALA A 159 15.16 -1.44 3.25
N GLN A 160 15.90 -0.46 2.71
CA GLN A 160 16.26 0.78 3.41
C GLN A 160 15.03 1.64 3.67
N THR A 161 14.16 1.81 2.68
CA THR A 161 12.91 2.58 2.82
C THR A 161 11.99 1.96 3.88
N PHE A 162 11.83 0.62 3.88
CA PHE A 162 11.04 -0.04 4.91
C PHE A 162 11.59 0.25 6.32
N ARG A 163 12.91 0.16 6.53
CA ARG A 163 13.53 0.50 7.82
C ARG A 163 13.36 1.97 8.17
N ALA A 164 13.60 2.88 7.22
CA ALA A 164 13.49 4.31 7.42
C ALA A 164 12.06 4.76 7.72
N SER A 165 11.06 4.04 7.19
CA SER A 165 9.65 4.34 7.49
C SER A 165 9.28 4.08 8.95
N GLY A 166 9.98 3.17 9.65
CA GLY A 166 9.60 2.73 10.99
C GLY A 166 8.38 1.78 11.00
N ALA A 167 7.93 1.33 9.83
CA ALA A 167 6.82 0.39 9.73
C ALA A 167 7.18 -0.94 10.42
N THR A 168 6.26 -1.45 11.23
CA THR A 168 6.40 -2.73 11.95
C THR A 168 5.76 -3.89 11.22
N GLY A 169 5.03 -3.63 10.14
CA GLY A 169 4.34 -4.64 9.34
C GLY A 169 3.80 -4.06 8.02
N VAL A 170 3.06 -4.90 7.29
CA VAL A 170 2.42 -4.55 6.02
C VAL A 170 0.96 -5.04 6.02
N PRO A 171 0.03 -4.38 5.32
CA PRO A 171 0.24 -3.17 4.54
C PRO A 171 0.46 -1.93 5.42
N THR A 172 1.33 -1.04 4.99
CA THR A 172 1.53 0.28 5.60
C THR A 172 1.50 1.33 4.49
N LEU A 173 0.74 2.40 4.69
CA LEU A 173 0.73 3.56 3.81
C LEU A 173 1.69 4.60 4.38
N MET A 174 2.67 5.01 3.58
CA MET A 174 3.60 6.09 3.90
C MET A 174 3.22 7.32 3.06
N ILE A 175 2.98 8.45 3.73
CA ILE A 175 2.53 9.69 3.10
C ILE A 175 3.65 10.73 3.15
N ASP A 176 4.01 11.25 1.96
CA ASP A 176 5.01 12.30 1.76
C ASP A 176 6.39 11.97 2.36
N GLY A 177 6.69 10.67 2.52
CA GLY A 177 7.90 10.19 3.18
C GLY A 177 8.05 10.60 4.65
N ARG A 178 7.01 11.13 5.28
CA ARG A 178 7.03 11.72 6.62
C ARG A 178 6.07 11.10 7.61
N TYR A 179 5.00 10.48 7.14
CA TYR A 179 3.96 9.90 7.98
C TYR A 179 3.62 8.49 7.54
N ILE A 180 3.23 7.66 8.49
CA ILE A 180 2.76 6.29 8.24
C ILE A 180 1.43 6.06 8.92
N THR A 181 0.58 5.26 8.29
CA THR A 181 -0.59 4.62 8.88
C THR A 181 -0.73 3.20 8.37
N SER A 182 -1.45 2.38 9.06
CA SER A 182 -1.72 0.99 8.68
C SER A 182 -3.11 0.57 9.16
N SER A 183 -3.61 -0.54 8.66
CA SER A 183 -4.89 -1.10 9.12
C SER A 183 -4.89 -1.39 10.62
N THR A 184 -3.74 -1.78 11.18
CA THR A 184 -3.59 -2.02 12.63
C THR A 184 -3.70 -0.72 13.42
N MET A 185 -3.07 0.36 12.97
CA MET A 185 -3.11 1.67 13.63
C MET A 185 -4.49 2.32 13.50
N ALA A 186 -5.11 2.21 12.34
CA ALA A 186 -6.37 2.86 12.04
C ALA A 186 -7.61 2.07 12.51
N GLY A 187 -7.45 0.77 12.84
CA GLY A 187 -8.56 -0.11 13.23
C GLY A 187 -9.23 -0.85 12.05
N GLY A 188 -8.70 -0.72 10.82
CA GLY A 188 -9.22 -1.40 9.64
C GLY A 188 -8.65 -0.88 8.32
N ASN A 189 -8.94 -1.59 7.22
CA ASN A 189 -8.44 -1.21 5.90
C ASN A 189 -9.07 0.11 5.40
N ASN A 190 -10.39 0.24 5.49
CA ASN A 190 -11.07 1.47 5.08
C ASN A 190 -10.66 2.66 5.95
N GLU A 191 -10.55 2.43 7.25
CA GLU A 191 -10.12 3.43 8.23
C GLU A 191 -8.69 3.92 7.91
N SER A 192 -7.78 3.03 7.52
CA SER A 192 -6.41 3.42 7.14
C SER A 192 -6.37 4.32 5.90
N LEU A 193 -7.31 4.16 4.95
CA LEU A 193 -7.44 5.05 3.79
C LEU A 193 -8.02 6.42 4.21
N GLN A 194 -8.97 6.45 5.14
CA GLN A 194 -9.50 7.72 5.69
C GLN A 194 -8.41 8.49 6.46
N ILE A 195 -7.58 7.76 7.23
CA ILE A 195 -6.41 8.36 7.89
C ILE A 195 -5.39 8.89 6.86
N ALA A 196 -5.15 8.15 5.77
CA ALA A 196 -4.30 8.62 4.68
C ALA A 196 -4.84 9.92 4.05
N ASP A 197 -6.16 10.02 3.80
CA ASP A 197 -6.80 11.24 3.30
C ASP A 197 -6.64 12.42 4.27
N PHE A 198 -6.79 12.18 5.57
CA PHE A 198 -6.56 13.18 6.61
C PHE A 198 -5.11 13.69 6.58
N ILE A 199 -4.13 12.79 6.52
CA ILE A 199 -2.70 13.15 6.47
C ILE A 199 -2.39 13.91 5.18
N ILE A 200 -2.89 13.47 4.01
CA ILE A 200 -2.75 14.15 2.71
C ILE A 200 -3.24 15.59 2.81
N ASN A 201 -4.42 15.80 3.42
CA ASN A 201 -4.99 17.13 3.59
C ASN A 201 -4.13 18.03 4.49
N ASN A 202 -3.55 17.49 5.55
CA ASN A 202 -2.65 18.24 6.43
C ASN A 202 -1.33 18.58 5.72
N VAL A 203 -0.73 17.65 5.00
CA VAL A 203 0.47 17.89 4.18
C VAL A 203 0.21 18.99 3.14
N ARG A 204 -0.94 18.96 2.49
CA ARG A 204 -1.35 19.98 1.50
C ARG A 204 -1.44 21.37 2.14
N LYS A 205 -2.07 21.47 3.32
CA LYS A 205 -2.16 22.75 4.06
C LYS A 205 -0.78 23.28 4.43
N ASP A 206 0.14 22.41 4.85
CA ASP A 206 1.50 22.82 5.23
C ASP A 206 2.34 23.26 4.04
N ARG A 207 2.17 22.63 2.88
CA ARG A 207 2.85 23.05 1.63
C ARG A 207 2.37 24.42 1.15
N ASN A 208 1.08 24.72 1.31
CA ASN A 208 0.49 26.01 0.88
C ASN A 208 0.82 27.18 1.81
N LYS A 209 1.40 26.93 2.98
CA LYS A 209 1.85 27.99 3.91
C LYS A 209 3.29 28.44 3.67
N LYS A 210 4.03 27.76 2.80
CA LYS A 210 5.42 28.10 2.42
C LYS A 210 5.47 28.87 1.12
#